data_997613027fe231c039b5cc55845e2788
#
_entry.id   997613027fe231c039b5cc55845e2788
#
_cell.length_a   1.000
_cell.length_b   1.000
_cell.length_c   1.000
_cell.angle_alpha   90.00
_cell.angle_beta   90.00
_cell.angle_gamma   90.00
#
_symmetry.space_group_name_H-M   'P 1'
#
loop_
_entity.id
_entity.type
_entity.pdbx_description
1 polymer ?
#
loop_
_entity_poly.entity_id
_entity_poly.type
_entity_poly.pdbx_seq_one_letter_code
_entity_poly.pdbx_strand_id
1 'polypeptide(L)'
;MLRNLRFPNPFKSSFVLFGTILDKIIFTHVVVIGFPAIVYTFILHNQGNLLALHWMIPVLYFVTSIIVMGEAIATAVTYSSKRVSKRPRLGLIQRVLRLRRRNPAFFLPVGSDLNEALPSCSLVVAAYLPNEQSIILETLNYILDTMQRPEAGFELVLAYNTPIDLPLIEAELVELAARNPELKLLRVEGSRSKAENLNAAMKMVKGEITGILDADHRPSPDSFEIAWNWLSTGRYSAVQGRNVIRNFGLNFMTQMIAVEFECMYGASHPAKSLLFDTGIFCGSNGYWKTSSLKQVKFSPEMLTEDIDASLRAMLDGHQIVHDPRIITTELAPEDLKSFWSQRKRWAQGWTEVAIEHQIPLLKSSFLDPWQKGYWTMLLVFSATFHFVALQTFPILLSLCLSQTDMPEIDPVYFWITTALTLISGPTQAIAAWIVRHKANPQPSWAYLVYCVFIPFYCVFKSMIAIIAVYDHLLGNTEWVVTKRNVKAKTVLKPISQLAK
;
A
#
# COMPACT_ATOMS: atom_id res chain seq x y z
N MET A 1 17.50 -16.98 13.32
CA MET A 1 17.35 -18.40 13.69
C MET A 1 15.95 -18.96 13.35
N LEU A 2 14.95 -18.15 13.00
CA LEU A 2 13.63 -18.58 12.53
C LEU A 2 13.51 -18.71 11.00
N ARG A 3 14.54 -18.35 10.24
CA ARG A 3 14.59 -18.44 8.77
C ARG A 3 14.51 -19.86 8.20
N ASN A 4 14.71 -20.90 9.01
CA ASN A 4 14.75 -22.30 8.58
C ASN A 4 13.55 -23.14 9.03
N LEU A 5 12.48 -22.53 9.53
CA LEU A 5 11.22 -23.24 9.76
C LEU A 5 10.42 -23.37 8.44
N ARG A 6 11.09 -23.72 7.34
CA ARG A 6 10.42 -24.42 6.26
C ARG A 6 10.22 -25.84 6.75
N PHE A 7 9.07 -26.13 7.34
CA PHE A 7 8.68 -27.51 7.61
C PHE A 7 8.78 -28.28 6.29
N PRO A 8 9.56 -29.38 6.22
CA PRO A 8 9.53 -30.23 5.05
C PRO A 8 8.09 -30.67 4.89
N ASN A 9 7.51 -30.37 3.74
CA ASN A 9 6.08 -30.43 3.48
C ASN A 9 5.65 -31.89 3.18
N PRO A 10 5.32 -32.72 4.19
CA PRO A 10 4.72 -34.04 3.96
C PRO A 10 3.24 -33.90 3.48
N PHE A 11 2.69 -32.67 3.50
CA PHE A 11 1.30 -32.42 3.14
C PHE A 11 1.12 -31.91 1.70
N LYS A 12 2.20 -31.66 0.94
CA LYS A 12 2.11 -31.21 -0.46
C LYS A 12 1.33 -32.16 -1.38
N SER A 13 1.29 -33.44 -1.06
CA SER A 13 0.61 -34.46 -1.88
C SER A 13 -0.81 -34.79 -1.45
N SER A 14 -1.23 -34.41 -0.24
CA SER A 14 -2.51 -34.85 0.33
C SER A 14 -3.62 -33.80 0.30
N PHE A 15 -3.34 -32.53 0.01
CA PHE A 15 -4.30 -31.43 0.00
C PHE A 15 -4.59 -30.88 -1.39
N VAL A 16 -4.65 -31.73 -2.41
CA VAL A 16 -5.31 -31.43 -3.70
C VAL A 16 -6.85 -31.26 -3.54
N LEU A 17 -7.36 -31.38 -2.32
CA LEU A 17 -8.81 -31.32 -2.02
C LEU A 17 -9.46 -29.96 -2.27
N PHE A 18 -8.71 -28.88 -2.43
CA PHE A 18 -9.28 -27.53 -2.56
C PHE A 18 -8.85 -26.88 -3.87
N GLY A 19 -9.46 -27.33 -4.98
CA GLY A 19 -9.15 -26.84 -6.32
C GLY A 19 -9.70 -25.45 -6.64
N THR A 20 -10.73 -25.00 -5.94
CA THR A 20 -11.40 -23.72 -6.22
C THR A 20 -11.21 -22.70 -5.10
N ILE A 21 -11.39 -21.41 -5.43
CA ILE A 21 -11.42 -20.34 -4.44
C ILE A 21 -12.52 -20.59 -3.41
N LEU A 22 -13.68 -21.12 -3.86
CA LEU A 22 -14.80 -21.41 -2.97
C LEU A 22 -14.47 -22.47 -1.93
N ASP A 23 -13.78 -23.54 -2.32
CA ASP A 23 -13.35 -24.60 -1.41
C ASP A 23 -12.41 -24.03 -0.31
N LYS A 24 -11.47 -23.17 -0.69
CA LYS A 24 -10.58 -22.49 0.25
C LYS A 24 -11.34 -21.58 1.21
N ILE A 25 -12.32 -20.83 0.71
CA ILE A 25 -13.20 -20.00 1.56
C ILE A 25 -13.94 -20.88 2.56
N ILE A 26 -14.62 -21.91 2.12
CA ILE A 26 -15.38 -22.82 2.99
C ILE A 26 -14.47 -23.40 4.06
N PHE A 27 -13.34 -23.99 3.66
CA PHE A 27 -12.40 -24.60 4.60
C PHE A 27 -11.88 -23.60 5.64
N THR A 28 -11.37 -22.45 5.23
CA THR A 28 -10.83 -21.45 6.15
C THR A 28 -11.89 -20.92 7.11
N HIS A 29 -13.15 -20.75 6.66
CA HIS A 29 -14.24 -20.31 7.52
C HIS A 29 -14.66 -21.38 8.49
N VAL A 30 -14.72 -22.65 8.10
CA VAL A 30 -14.95 -23.78 9.00
C VAL A 30 -13.87 -23.80 10.09
N VAL A 31 -12.60 -23.58 9.73
CA VAL A 31 -11.50 -23.55 10.71
C VAL A 31 -11.57 -22.32 11.61
N VAL A 32 -11.76 -21.12 11.05
CA VAL A 32 -11.67 -19.85 11.80
C VAL A 32 -12.96 -19.50 12.54
N ILE A 33 -14.10 -19.99 12.11
CA ILE A 33 -15.40 -19.75 12.72
C ILE A 33 -15.94 -21.00 13.41
N GLY A 34 -16.00 -22.11 12.68
CA GLY A 34 -16.62 -23.35 13.17
C GLY A 34 -15.86 -23.96 14.35
N PHE A 35 -14.55 -24.12 14.23
CA PHE A 35 -13.73 -24.67 15.30
C PHE A 35 -13.75 -23.79 16.56
N PRO A 36 -13.52 -22.45 16.48
CA PRO A 36 -13.69 -21.59 17.65
C PRO A 36 -15.10 -21.63 18.24
N ALA A 37 -16.15 -21.68 17.42
CA ALA A 37 -17.52 -21.78 17.94
C ALA A 37 -17.73 -23.04 18.78
N ILE A 38 -17.19 -24.19 18.37
CA ILE A 38 -17.24 -25.43 19.14
C ILE A 38 -16.49 -25.25 20.48
N VAL A 39 -15.28 -24.70 20.44
CA VAL A 39 -14.45 -24.46 21.63
C VAL A 39 -15.16 -23.50 22.60
N TYR A 40 -15.70 -22.40 22.07
CA TYR A 40 -16.40 -21.39 22.90
C TYR A 40 -17.68 -21.94 23.47
N THR A 41 -18.47 -22.73 22.74
CA THR A 41 -19.64 -23.43 23.22
C THR A 41 -19.26 -24.39 24.36
N PHE A 42 -18.18 -25.14 24.21
CA PHE A 42 -17.68 -26.02 25.27
C PHE A 42 -17.27 -25.26 26.53
N ILE A 43 -16.57 -24.12 26.38
CA ILE A 43 -16.18 -23.25 27.49
C ILE A 43 -17.44 -22.76 28.24
N LEU A 44 -18.42 -22.23 27.51
CA LEU A 44 -19.68 -21.72 28.11
C LEU A 44 -20.49 -22.83 28.80
N HIS A 45 -20.56 -23.99 28.16
CA HIS A 45 -21.28 -25.13 28.73
C HIS A 45 -20.66 -25.63 30.07
N ASN A 46 -19.34 -25.49 30.20
CA ASN A 46 -18.63 -25.84 31.46
C ASN A 46 -18.50 -24.65 32.42
N GLN A 47 -19.42 -23.72 32.39
CA GLN A 47 -19.47 -22.54 33.27
C GLN A 47 -18.25 -21.60 33.13
N GLY A 48 -17.48 -21.71 32.07
CA GLY A 48 -16.48 -20.73 31.71
C GLY A 48 -17.11 -19.45 31.15
N ASN A 49 -16.31 -18.44 30.93
CA ASN A 49 -16.76 -17.20 30.28
C ASN A 49 -15.82 -16.76 29.15
N LEU A 50 -16.36 -15.96 28.24
CA LEU A 50 -15.63 -15.37 27.12
C LEU A 50 -15.36 -13.88 27.33
N LEU A 51 -15.44 -13.39 28.57
CA LEU A 51 -15.38 -11.96 28.89
C LEU A 51 -14.12 -11.29 28.35
N ALA A 52 -12.97 -11.91 28.52
CA ALA A 52 -11.70 -11.37 28.01
C ALA A 52 -11.74 -11.20 26.48
N LEU A 53 -12.29 -12.17 25.75
CA LEU A 53 -12.42 -12.12 24.29
C LEU A 53 -13.43 -11.05 23.86
N HIS A 54 -14.56 -10.94 24.56
CA HIS A 54 -15.56 -9.89 24.32
C HIS A 54 -14.98 -8.49 24.49
N TRP A 55 -14.09 -8.26 25.46
CA TRP A 55 -13.43 -6.97 25.63
C TRP A 55 -12.31 -6.73 24.61
N MET A 56 -11.56 -7.74 24.26
CA MET A 56 -10.42 -7.62 23.34
C MET A 56 -10.85 -7.10 21.95
N ILE A 57 -11.97 -7.61 21.42
CA ILE A 57 -12.48 -7.24 20.11
C ILE A 57 -12.87 -5.75 20.05
N PRO A 58 -13.78 -5.24 20.93
CA PRO A 58 -14.13 -3.82 20.92
C PRO A 58 -12.93 -2.89 21.19
N VAL A 59 -11.99 -3.27 22.06
CA VAL A 59 -10.78 -2.47 22.31
C VAL A 59 -9.93 -2.35 21.04
N LEU A 60 -9.73 -3.46 20.31
CA LEU A 60 -8.98 -3.43 19.05
C LEU A 60 -9.67 -2.54 18.02
N TYR A 61 -10.98 -2.67 17.85
CA TYR A 61 -11.78 -1.82 16.97
C TYR A 61 -11.73 -0.35 17.38
N PHE A 62 -11.82 -0.06 18.66
CA PHE A 62 -11.75 1.30 19.18
C PHE A 62 -10.40 1.96 18.85
N VAL A 63 -9.31 1.29 19.19
CA VAL A 63 -7.95 1.81 18.94
C VAL A 63 -7.71 2.04 17.45
N THR A 64 -8.04 1.06 16.61
CA THR A 64 -7.85 1.19 15.16
C THR A 64 -8.75 2.27 14.55
N SER A 65 -9.99 2.41 15.03
CA SER A 65 -10.91 3.47 14.57
C SER A 65 -10.40 4.86 14.91
N ILE A 66 -9.87 5.08 16.12
CA ILE A 66 -9.28 6.35 16.53
C ILE A 66 -8.09 6.71 15.61
N ILE A 67 -7.25 5.74 15.29
CA ILE A 67 -6.10 6.00 14.42
C ILE A 67 -6.55 6.34 13.01
N VAL A 68 -7.43 5.55 12.41
CA VAL A 68 -7.98 5.81 11.07
C VAL A 68 -8.66 7.16 10.99
N MET A 69 -9.48 7.52 11.99
CA MET A 69 -10.13 8.83 12.06
C MET A 69 -9.12 9.96 12.28
N GLY A 70 -8.13 9.75 13.14
CA GLY A 70 -7.05 10.72 13.38
C GLY A 70 -6.24 11.00 12.12
N GLU A 71 -5.86 9.97 11.38
CA GLU A 71 -5.20 10.10 10.08
C GLU A 71 -6.07 10.87 9.08
N ALA A 72 -7.35 10.51 8.95
CA ALA A 72 -8.28 11.14 8.04
C ALA A 72 -8.47 12.65 8.36
N ILE A 73 -8.69 12.98 9.63
CA ILE A 73 -8.86 14.37 10.08
C ILE A 73 -7.57 15.17 9.88
N ALA A 74 -6.41 14.61 10.25
CA ALA A 74 -5.12 15.30 10.09
C ALA A 74 -4.86 15.68 8.64
N THR A 75 -5.10 14.75 7.71
CA THR A 75 -4.94 15.01 6.27
C THR A 75 -5.98 16.02 5.76
N ALA A 76 -7.26 15.86 6.09
CA ALA A 76 -8.31 16.76 5.66
C ALA A 76 -8.04 18.20 6.11
N VAL A 77 -7.65 18.40 7.37
CA VAL A 77 -7.33 19.73 7.92
C VAL A 77 -6.10 20.33 7.26
N THR A 78 -5.07 19.52 6.98
CA THR A 78 -3.82 20.01 6.40
C THR A 78 -3.96 20.37 4.92
N TYR A 79 -4.63 19.54 4.14
CA TYR A 79 -4.68 19.67 2.68
C TYR A 79 -5.97 20.24 2.10
N SER A 80 -7.06 20.39 2.88
CA SER A 80 -8.33 20.94 2.41
C SER A 80 -8.31 22.45 2.15
N SER A 81 -7.37 23.16 2.74
CA SER A 81 -7.31 24.61 2.58
C SER A 81 -6.84 24.95 1.15
N LYS A 82 -7.73 25.51 0.35
CA LYS A 82 -7.44 26.05 -1.00
C LYS A 82 -6.34 27.13 -1.02
N ARG A 83 -5.79 27.47 0.14
CA ARG A 83 -4.68 28.40 0.34
C ARG A 83 -3.39 27.69 0.75
N VAL A 84 -3.01 26.67 0.03
CA VAL A 84 -1.65 26.08 0.14
C VAL A 84 -0.58 27.08 -0.31
N SER A 85 -0.97 28.27 -0.75
CA SER A 85 -0.09 29.31 -1.27
C SER A 85 0.57 30.23 -0.23
N LYS A 86 0.14 30.28 1.02
CA LYS A 86 0.83 31.10 2.06
C LYS A 86 0.52 30.53 3.45
N ARG A 87 1.49 29.89 4.08
CA ARG A 87 1.56 29.41 5.48
C ARG A 87 0.23 28.86 6.04
N PRO A 88 0.10 27.56 6.27
CA PRO A 88 -1.10 27.02 6.88
C PRO A 88 -1.31 27.69 8.24
N ARG A 89 -2.49 28.26 8.47
CA ARG A 89 -2.90 28.71 9.81
C ARG A 89 -3.19 27.47 10.64
N LEU A 90 -2.15 26.97 11.27
CA LEU A 90 -2.24 25.83 12.15
C LEU A 90 -2.83 26.26 13.49
N GLY A 91 -4.13 26.03 13.65
CA GLY A 91 -4.85 26.31 14.90
C GLY A 91 -4.54 25.32 16.03
N LEU A 92 -5.56 24.69 16.59
CA LEU A 92 -5.52 23.85 17.79
C LEU A 92 -4.60 22.61 17.64
N ILE A 93 -4.59 21.95 16.48
CA ILE A 93 -3.76 20.76 16.23
C ILE A 93 -2.27 21.09 16.34
N GLN A 94 -1.81 22.25 15.89
CA GLN A 94 -0.43 22.68 16.10
C GLN A 94 -0.09 22.93 17.58
N ARG A 95 -1.04 23.37 18.39
CA ARG A 95 -0.79 23.54 19.82
C ARG A 95 -0.56 22.19 20.51
N VAL A 96 -1.33 21.19 20.15
CA VAL A 96 -1.19 19.82 20.65
C VAL A 96 0.10 19.17 20.12
N LEU A 97 0.45 19.44 18.86
CA LEU A 97 1.64 18.89 18.20
C LEU A 97 2.91 19.74 18.41
N ARG A 98 2.81 21.02 18.85
CA ARG A 98 3.95 21.84 19.32
C ARG A 98 4.67 21.26 20.53
N LEU A 99 4.05 20.33 21.24
CA LEU A 99 4.75 19.53 22.25
C LEU A 99 5.82 18.63 21.63
N ARG A 100 5.80 18.42 20.31
CA ARG A 100 6.84 17.75 19.53
C ARG A 100 7.64 18.76 18.70
N ARG A 101 8.61 19.40 19.33
CA ARG A 101 9.55 20.40 18.74
C ARG A 101 10.41 19.90 17.57
N ARG A 102 10.16 18.76 16.96
CA ARG A 102 11.07 18.13 15.99
C ARG A 102 10.48 17.66 14.66
N ASN A 103 9.20 17.87 14.38
CA ASN A 103 8.65 17.36 13.12
C ASN A 103 8.56 18.45 12.04
N PRO A 104 9.54 18.56 11.11
CA PRO A 104 9.50 19.50 9.98
C PRO A 104 8.47 19.10 8.89
N ALA A 105 7.91 17.88 8.90
CA ALA A 105 6.86 17.48 7.97
C ALA A 105 5.59 18.37 8.07
N PHE A 106 5.42 19.09 9.20
CA PHE A 106 4.41 20.16 9.32
C PHE A 106 4.72 21.41 8.50
N PHE A 107 5.96 21.60 8.16
CA PHE A 107 6.37 22.63 7.22
C PHE A 107 6.62 21.93 5.90
N LEU A 108 5.53 21.60 5.19
CA LEU A 108 5.65 21.33 3.76
C LEU A 108 6.50 22.46 3.18
N PRO A 109 7.53 22.20 2.42
CA PRO A 109 8.16 23.20 1.60
C PRO A 109 7.15 23.60 0.52
N VAL A 110 6.17 24.43 0.92
CA VAL A 110 5.27 25.09 0.00
C VAL A 110 6.10 26.18 -0.65
N GLY A 111 6.60 25.90 -1.85
CA GLY A 111 7.49 26.81 -2.55
C GLY A 111 8.70 27.09 -1.67
N SER A 112 9.54 26.09 -1.41
CA SER A 112 10.88 26.40 -1.00
C SER A 112 11.51 27.12 -2.17
N ASP A 113 11.83 28.40 -1.98
CA ASP A 113 12.87 29.09 -2.73
C ASP A 113 14.23 28.42 -2.49
N LEU A 114 14.27 27.08 -2.45
CA LEU A 114 15.49 26.34 -2.55
C LEU A 114 15.90 26.48 -4.00
N ASN A 115 16.74 27.49 -4.26
CA ASN A 115 17.43 27.70 -5.54
C ASN A 115 18.43 26.57 -5.87
N GLU A 116 18.19 25.37 -5.37
CA GLU A 116 18.98 24.20 -5.74
C GLU A 116 18.43 23.64 -7.03
N ALA A 117 19.24 23.65 -8.07
CA ALA A 117 18.92 23.05 -9.36
C ALA A 117 18.61 21.55 -9.17
N LEU A 118 17.62 21.06 -9.92
CA LEU A 118 17.28 19.64 -9.92
C LEU A 118 18.49 18.84 -10.43
N PRO A 119 19.02 17.86 -9.65
CA PRO A 119 20.16 17.06 -10.06
C PRO A 119 19.78 16.08 -11.17
N SER A 120 20.77 15.31 -11.64
CA SER A 120 20.51 14.24 -12.61
C SER A 120 19.54 13.19 -12.07
N CYS A 121 18.60 12.74 -12.91
CA CYS A 121 17.51 11.86 -12.52
C CYS A 121 17.51 10.58 -13.35
N SER A 122 17.26 9.45 -12.71
CA SER A 122 16.98 8.17 -13.34
C SER A 122 15.53 7.77 -13.03
N LEU A 123 14.79 7.35 -14.05
CA LEU A 123 13.46 6.76 -13.86
C LEU A 123 13.53 5.28 -14.26
N VAL A 124 13.20 4.39 -13.35
CA VAL A 124 13.22 2.94 -13.57
C VAL A 124 11.81 2.43 -13.69
N VAL A 125 11.51 1.78 -14.78
CA VAL A 125 10.26 1.04 -15.01
C VAL A 125 10.58 -0.44 -14.92
N ALA A 126 9.94 -1.15 -13.99
CA ALA A 126 10.09 -2.60 -13.88
C ALA A 126 8.92 -3.30 -14.57
N ALA A 127 9.22 -4.33 -15.40
CA ALA A 127 8.21 -5.03 -16.17
C ALA A 127 8.44 -6.56 -16.22
N TYR A 128 7.33 -7.31 -16.11
CA TYR A 128 7.25 -8.70 -16.54
C TYR A 128 6.61 -8.72 -17.93
N LEU A 129 7.44 -8.77 -18.96
CA LEU A 129 7.03 -8.47 -20.33
C LEU A 129 5.85 -9.29 -20.85
N PRO A 130 5.73 -10.61 -20.56
CA PRO A 130 4.57 -11.40 -21.01
C PRO A 130 3.21 -10.85 -20.57
N ASN A 131 3.14 -10.19 -19.41
CA ASN A 131 1.90 -9.59 -18.89
C ASN A 131 1.68 -8.16 -19.38
N GLU A 132 2.75 -7.42 -19.65
CA GLU A 132 2.73 -5.97 -19.86
C GLU A 132 3.04 -5.55 -21.30
N GLN A 133 3.28 -6.53 -22.20
CA GLN A 133 3.58 -6.26 -23.62
C GLN A 133 2.54 -5.34 -24.30
N SER A 134 1.30 -5.38 -23.87
CA SER A 134 0.22 -4.61 -24.47
C SER A 134 0.14 -3.14 -24.00
N ILE A 135 0.85 -2.78 -22.93
CA ILE A 135 0.76 -1.45 -22.30
C ILE A 135 2.11 -0.75 -22.19
N ILE A 136 3.21 -1.50 -22.25
CA ILE A 136 4.54 -0.97 -21.93
C ILE A 136 4.97 0.16 -22.89
N LEU A 137 4.73 0.00 -24.20
CA LEU A 137 5.07 1.03 -25.19
C LEU A 137 4.30 2.32 -24.97
N GLU A 138 3.00 2.24 -24.62
CA GLU A 138 2.19 3.40 -24.31
C GLU A 138 2.72 4.13 -23.07
N THR A 139 3.13 3.38 -22.05
CA THR A 139 3.71 3.93 -20.82
C THR A 139 5.05 4.61 -21.08
N LEU A 140 5.95 3.96 -21.82
CA LEU A 140 7.26 4.54 -22.16
C LEU A 140 7.13 5.80 -23.01
N ASN A 141 6.28 5.77 -24.05
CA ASN A 141 6.01 6.96 -24.87
C ASN A 141 5.44 8.10 -24.02
N TYR A 142 4.46 7.81 -23.13
CA TYR A 142 3.92 8.82 -22.23
C TYR A 142 5.02 9.46 -21.36
N ILE A 143 5.92 8.67 -20.78
CA ILE A 143 7.02 9.17 -19.96
C ILE A 143 7.98 10.03 -20.81
N LEU A 144 8.37 9.53 -21.97
CA LEU A 144 9.28 10.22 -22.88
C LEU A 144 8.71 11.56 -23.38
N ASP A 145 7.39 11.63 -23.59
CA ASP A 145 6.72 12.83 -24.08
C ASP A 145 6.43 13.86 -22.98
N THR A 146 6.22 13.43 -21.74
CA THR A 146 5.64 14.31 -20.72
C THR A 146 6.57 14.68 -19.58
N MET A 147 7.54 13.83 -19.23
CA MET A 147 8.41 14.10 -18.06
C MET A 147 9.30 15.32 -18.30
N GLN A 148 9.36 16.19 -17.32
CA GLN A 148 10.33 17.28 -17.30
C GLN A 148 11.74 16.70 -17.15
N ARG A 149 12.64 17.16 -18.03
CA ARG A 149 14.05 16.73 -18.04
C ARG A 149 14.91 17.71 -17.29
N PRO A 150 15.62 17.28 -16.22
CA PRO A 150 16.60 18.12 -15.55
C PRO A 150 17.74 18.52 -16.50
N GLU A 151 18.26 19.74 -16.38
CA GLU A 151 19.45 20.17 -17.12
C GLU A 151 20.67 19.30 -16.83
N ALA A 152 20.77 18.79 -15.60
CA ALA A 152 21.83 17.89 -15.17
C ALA A 152 21.77 16.47 -15.79
N GLY A 153 20.70 16.16 -16.52
CA GLY A 153 20.53 14.91 -17.25
C GLY A 153 19.39 14.04 -16.75
N PHE A 154 18.79 13.29 -17.67
CA PHE A 154 17.71 12.35 -17.42
C PHE A 154 17.98 11.02 -18.13
N GLU A 155 17.65 9.92 -17.49
CA GLU A 155 17.64 8.61 -18.10
C GLU A 155 16.37 7.83 -17.68
N LEU A 156 15.83 7.09 -18.65
CA LEU A 156 14.71 6.15 -18.45
C LEU A 156 15.25 4.73 -18.65
N VAL A 157 15.12 3.88 -17.63
CA VAL A 157 15.58 2.49 -17.68
C VAL A 157 14.38 1.57 -17.63
N LEU A 158 14.14 0.82 -18.70
CA LEU A 158 13.20 -0.30 -18.68
C LEU A 158 13.94 -1.56 -18.23
N ALA A 159 13.73 -2.01 -17.02
CA ALA A 159 14.25 -3.29 -16.49
C ALA A 159 13.17 -4.36 -16.58
N TYR A 160 13.31 -5.29 -17.51
CA TYR A 160 12.28 -6.29 -17.75
C TYR A 160 12.84 -7.71 -17.77
N ASN A 161 11.98 -8.66 -17.45
CA ASN A 161 12.25 -10.07 -17.64
C ASN A 161 11.16 -10.72 -18.49
N THR A 162 11.57 -11.75 -19.25
CA THR A 162 10.66 -12.60 -20.00
C THR A 162 11.21 -14.02 -20.03
N PRO A 163 10.44 -15.02 -19.54
CA PRO A 163 10.83 -16.43 -19.60
C PRO A 163 10.58 -17.06 -20.98
N ILE A 164 9.90 -16.33 -21.88
CA ILE A 164 9.58 -16.72 -23.24
C ILE A 164 10.03 -15.62 -24.20
N ASP A 165 10.41 -15.98 -25.41
CA ASP A 165 10.78 -14.99 -26.41
C ASP A 165 9.53 -14.25 -26.90
N LEU A 166 9.65 -12.91 -26.96
CA LEU A 166 8.61 -12.00 -27.42
C LEU A 166 9.18 -11.05 -28.49
N PRO A 167 9.61 -11.60 -29.66
CA PRO A 167 10.42 -10.86 -30.61
C PRO A 167 9.73 -9.61 -31.16
N LEU A 168 8.41 -9.60 -31.29
CA LEU A 168 7.67 -8.45 -31.83
C LEU A 168 7.80 -7.23 -30.89
N ILE A 169 7.41 -7.41 -29.63
CA ILE A 169 7.46 -6.30 -28.66
C ILE A 169 8.90 -5.90 -28.34
N GLU A 170 9.84 -6.86 -28.30
CA GLU A 170 11.25 -6.55 -28.06
C GLU A 170 11.85 -5.74 -29.24
N ALA A 171 11.48 -6.03 -30.49
CA ALA A 171 11.87 -5.23 -31.64
C ALA A 171 11.32 -3.80 -31.57
N GLU A 172 10.06 -3.63 -31.20
CA GLU A 172 9.43 -2.32 -31.02
C GLU A 172 10.11 -1.51 -29.90
N LEU A 173 10.50 -2.17 -28.80
CA LEU A 173 11.26 -1.55 -27.71
C LEU A 173 12.64 -1.08 -28.17
N VAL A 174 13.35 -1.91 -28.95
CA VAL A 174 14.64 -1.55 -29.52
C VAL A 174 14.52 -0.35 -30.48
N GLU A 175 13.49 -0.33 -31.35
CA GLU A 175 13.21 0.79 -32.21
C GLU A 175 12.88 2.07 -31.42
N LEU A 176 12.11 1.98 -30.35
CA LEU A 176 11.82 3.10 -29.48
C LEU A 176 13.09 3.65 -28.80
N ALA A 177 13.96 2.78 -28.31
CA ALA A 177 15.24 3.16 -27.71
C ALA A 177 16.20 3.77 -28.71
N ALA A 178 16.22 3.30 -29.97
CA ALA A 178 17.04 3.88 -31.02
C ALA A 178 16.65 5.34 -31.34
N ARG A 179 15.38 5.68 -31.18
CA ARG A 179 14.86 7.05 -31.38
C ARG A 179 14.99 7.95 -30.14
N ASN A 180 15.17 7.36 -28.95
CA ASN A 180 15.24 8.08 -27.68
C ASN A 180 16.51 7.69 -26.91
N PRO A 181 17.61 8.40 -27.03
CA PRO A 181 18.90 8.03 -26.41
C PRO A 181 18.86 7.93 -24.87
N GLU A 182 17.92 8.62 -24.23
CA GLU A 182 17.69 8.52 -22.79
C GLU A 182 17.05 7.20 -22.34
N LEU A 183 16.39 6.47 -23.27
CA LEU A 183 15.78 5.16 -22.97
C LEU A 183 16.83 4.04 -23.04
N LYS A 184 17.01 3.36 -21.94
CA LYS A 184 17.89 2.19 -21.82
C LYS A 184 17.07 0.93 -21.57
N LEU A 185 17.30 -0.09 -22.35
CA LEU A 185 16.66 -1.38 -22.20
C LEU A 185 17.59 -2.32 -21.42
N LEU A 186 17.06 -2.93 -20.38
CA LEU A 186 17.75 -3.93 -19.57
C LEU A 186 16.89 -5.19 -19.48
N ARG A 187 17.17 -6.16 -20.35
CA ARG A 187 16.64 -7.52 -20.19
C ARG A 187 17.40 -8.21 -19.07
N VAL A 188 16.69 -8.62 -18.01
CA VAL A 188 17.28 -9.26 -16.83
C VAL A 188 17.12 -10.76 -16.97
N GLU A 189 18.16 -11.41 -17.46
CA GLU A 189 18.15 -12.85 -17.68
C GLU A 189 18.02 -13.62 -16.38
N GLY A 190 17.17 -14.66 -16.37
CA GLY A 190 16.92 -15.51 -15.21
C GLY A 190 16.14 -14.87 -14.07
N SER A 191 15.74 -13.60 -14.19
CA SER A 191 14.94 -12.91 -13.19
C SER A 191 13.56 -13.53 -13.05
N ARG A 192 13.10 -13.65 -11.79
CA ARG A 192 11.79 -14.21 -11.43
C ARG A 192 10.92 -13.22 -10.63
N SER A 193 11.43 -12.03 -10.34
CA SER A 193 10.74 -11.07 -9.51
C SER A 193 11.02 -9.61 -9.93
N LYS A 194 10.11 -8.71 -9.57
CA LYS A 194 10.31 -7.27 -9.70
C LYS A 194 11.54 -6.80 -8.94
N ALA A 195 11.79 -7.36 -7.75
CA ALA A 195 12.94 -7.03 -6.93
C ALA A 195 14.28 -7.30 -7.65
N GLU A 196 14.39 -8.43 -8.36
CA GLU A 196 15.58 -8.74 -9.16
C GLU A 196 15.75 -7.78 -10.31
N ASN A 197 14.68 -7.42 -11.02
CA ASN A 197 14.71 -6.42 -12.10
C ASN A 197 15.17 -5.06 -11.57
N LEU A 198 14.62 -4.59 -10.45
CA LEU A 198 15.01 -3.33 -9.83
C LEU A 198 16.47 -3.36 -9.36
N ASN A 199 16.91 -4.43 -8.71
CA ASN A 199 18.31 -4.58 -8.26
C ASN A 199 19.30 -4.60 -9.43
N ALA A 200 18.92 -5.19 -10.57
CA ALA A 200 19.72 -5.14 -11.79
C ALA A 200 19.81 -3.72 -12.34
N ALA A 201 18.69 -2.99 -12.40
CA ALA A 201 18.67 -1.59 -12.84
C ALA A 201 19.54 -0.70 -11.97
N MET A 202 19.59 -0.92 -10.65
CA MET A 202 20.42 -0.14 -9.71
C MET A 202 21.91 -0.20 -10.01
N LYS A 203 22.39 -1.22 -10.75
CA LYS A 203 23.80 -1.32 -11.15
C LYS A 203 24.15 -0.36 -12.29
N MET A 204 23.16 0.09 -13.08
CA MET A 204 23.39 0.92 -14.26
C MET A 204 22.87 2.35 -14.14
N VAL A 205 21.96 2.65 -13.22
CA VAL A 205 21.45 4.01 -13.02
C VAL A 205 22.54 4.95 -12.53
N LYS A 206 22.57 6.16 -13.10
CA LYS A 206 23.60 7.19 -12.87
C LYS A 206 23.04 8.44 -12.21
N GLY A 207 21.72 8.68 -12.29
CA GLY A 207 21.08 9.84 -11.67
C GLY A 207 21.28 9.89 -10.16
N GLU A 208 21.36 11.07 -9.61
CA GLU A 208 21.44 11.29 -8.15
C GLU A 208 20.13 10.93 -7.47
N ILE A 209 19.01 11.11 -8.18
CA ILE A 209 17.68 10.68 -7.77
C ILE A 209 17.21 9.54 -8.68
N THR A 210 16.67 8.48 -8.07
CA THR A 210 16.03 7.39 -8.81
C THR A 210 14.56 7.32 -8.48
N GLY A 211 13.69 7.51 -9.49
CA GLY A 211 12.26 7.21 -9.44
C GLY A 211 11.99 5.76 -9.84
N ILE A 212 11.00 5.13 -9.21
CA ILE A 212 10.58 3.75 -9.52
C ILE A 212 9.12 3.74 -9.92
N LEU A 213 8.81 3.09 -11.03
CA LEU A 213 7.45 2.94 -11.57
C LEU A 213 7.17 1.49 -11.98
N ASP A 214 5.92 1.10 -11.88
CA ASP A 214 5.39 -0.11 -12.54
C ASP A 214 5.07 0.18 -14.01
N ALA A 215 5.00 -0.86 -14.83
CA ALA A 215 4.84 -0.79 -16.28
C ALA A 215 3.53 -0.13 -16.75
N ASP A 216 2.55 0.00 -15.87
CA ASP A 216 1.27 0.67 -16.15
C ASP A 216 1.15 2.08 -15.56
N HIS A 217 2.22 2.63 -14.99
CA HIS A 217 2.19 3.89 -14.27
C HIS A 217 2.52 5.08 -15.19
N ARG A 218 1.77 6.18 -15.00
CA ARG A 218 1.95 7.45 -15.74
C ARG A 218 2.16 8.58 -14.73
N PRO A 219 3.41 9.00 -14.50
CA PRO A 219 3.75 10.03 -13.53
C PRO A 219 3.35 11.44 -14.00
N SER A 220 3.18 12.37 -13.04
CA SER A 220 3.10 13.78 -13.36
C SER A 220 4.47 14.33 -13.83
N PRO A 221 4.49 15.33 -14.74
CA PRO A 221 5.73 15.85 -15.32
C PRO A 221 6.73 16.37 -14.28
N ASP A 222 6.25 17.00 -13.22
CA ASP A 222 6.98 17.70 -12.17
C ASP A 222 7.36 16.81 -10.96
N SER A 223 7.21 15.49 -11.09
CA SER A 223 7.38 14.55 -9.98
C SER A 223 8.77 14.60 -9.35
N PHE A 224 9.84 14.72 -10.15
CA PHE A 224 11.20 14.82 -9.64
C PHE A 224 11.46 16.16 -8.92
N GLU A 225 10.92 17.26 -9.44
CA GLU A 225 11.04 18.58 -8.82
C GLU A 225 10.40 18.60 -7.43
N ILE A 226 9.17 18.07 -7.33
CA ILE A 226 8.47 17.99 -6.04
C ILE A 226 9.23 17.05 -5.07
N ALA A 227 9.74 15.93 -5.56
CA ALA A 227 10.53 15.00 -4.74
C ALA A 227 11.84 15.64 -4.26
N TRP A 228 12.52 16.41 -5.13
CA TRP A 228 13.77 17.09 -4.77
C TRP A 228 13.61 18.08 -3.63
N ASN A 229 12.48 18.78 -3.56
CA ASN A 229 12.19 19.67 -2.43
C ASN A 229 12.26 18.97 -1.05
N TRP A 230 12.06 17.67 -1.00
CA TRP A 230 12.23 16.86 0.21
C TRP A 230 13.65 16.30 0.36
N LEU A 231 14.18 15.75 -0.72
CA LEU A 231 15.46 15.05 -0.71
C LEU A 231 16.64 15.99 -0.50
N SER A 232 16.58 17.23 -1.04
CA SER A 232 17.60 18.28 -0.88
C SER A 232 17.77 18.71 0.57
N THR A 233 16.72 18.56 1.41
CA THR A 233 16.84 18.88 2.85
C THR A 233 17.87 18.04 3.61
N GLY A 234 18.34 16.95 3.02
CA GLY A 234 19.24 16.00 3.67
C GLY A 234 18.57 15.07 4.68
N ARG A 235 17.33 15.38 5.11
CA ARG A 235 16.60 14.62 6.12
C ARG A 235 16.00 13.33 5.57
N TYR A 236 15.40 13.38 4.39
CA TYR A 236 14.71 12.27 3.78
C TYR A 236 15.55 11.60 2.72
N SER A 237 15.46 10.28 2.66
CA SER A 237 16.13 9.45 1.67
C SER A 237 15.19 8.99 0.56
N ALA A 238 13.89 9.04 0.83
CA ALA A 238 12.85 8.69 -0.14
C ALA A 238 11.58 9.52 0.04
N VAL A 239 10.88 9.71 -1.08
CA VAL A 239 9.56 10.37 -1.13
C VAL A 239 8.60 9.43 -1.87
N GLN A 240 7.48 9.09 -1.24
CA GLN A 240 6.40 8.33 -1.86
C GLN A 240 5.32 9.27 -2.35
N GLY A 241 4.91 9.13 -3.58
CA GLY A 241 3.80 9.87 -4.17
C GLY A 241 2.43 9.20 -3.96
N ARG A 242 1.41 9.81 -4.59
CA ARG A 242 0.01 9.39 -4.57
C ARG A 242 -0.34 8.66 -5.87
N ASN A 243 -0.83 7.45 -5.75
CA ASN A 243 -1.32 6.67 -6.87
C ASN A 243 -2.83 6.89 -7.05
N VAL A 244 -3.25 7.08 -8.29
CA VAL A 244 -4.63 7.36 -8.69
C VAL A 244 -5.06 6.36 -9.76
N ILE A 245 -6.20 5.73 -9.57
CA ILE A 245 -6.72 4.75 -10.52
C ILE A 245 -7.32 5.46 -11.74
N ARG A 246 -6.81 5.18 -12.96
CA ARG A 246 -7.29 5.83 -14.20
C ARG A 246 -8.42 5.09 -14.90
N ASN A 247 -8.57 3.76 -14.71
CA ASN A 247 -9.64 2.96 -15.30
C ASN A 247 -10.88 2.82 -14.38
N PHE A 248 -11.09 3.75 -13.44
CA PHE A 248 -12.18 3.71 -12.46
C PHE A 248 -13.57 3.60 -13.08
N GLY A 249 -13.79 4.14 -14.29
CA GLY A 249 -15.08 4.13 -14.97
C GLY A 249 -15.41 2.84 -15.70
N LEU A 250 -14.54 1.81 -15.66
CA LEU A 250 -14.74 0.59 -16.41
C LEU A 250 -15.88 -0.28 -15.85
N ASN A 251 -15.91 -0.45 -14.53
CA ASN A 251 -16.95 -1.20 -13.83
C ASN A 251 -17.05 -0.76 -12.35
N PHE A 252 -18.04 -1.31 -11.63
CA PHE A 252 -18.25 -1.00 -10.21
C PHE A 252 -17.04 -1.33 -9.34
N MET A 253 -16.38 -2.46 -9.59
CA MET A 253 -15.22 -2.88 -8.80
C MET A 253 -14.05 -1.91 -8.97
N THR A 254 -13.69 -1.54 -10.21
CA THR A 254 -12.62 -0.57 -10.47
C THR A 254 -12.92 0.79 -9.85
N GLN A 255 -14.21 1.17 -9.78
CA GLN A 255 -14.64 2.40 -9.13
C GLN A 255 -14.45 2.34 -7.61
N MET A 256 -14.81 1.22 -6.97
CA MET A 256 -14.62 1.05 -5.53
C MET A 256 -13.13 0.98 -5.16
N ILE A 257 -12.31 0.30 -5.97
CA ILE A 257 -10.85 0.28 -5.81
C ILE A 257 -10.28 1.69 -5.92
N ALA A 258 -10.79 2.50 -6.83
CA ALA A 258 -10.31 3.87 -6.98
C ALA A 258 -10.60 4.74 -5.75
N VAL A 259 -11.76 4.59 -5.10
CA VAL A 259 -12.05 5.26 -3.82
C VAL A 259 -11.14 4.71 -2.71
N GLU A 260 -10.90 3.40 -2.66
CA GLU A 260 -9.96 2.80 -1.70
C GLU A 260 -8.56 3.40 -1.83
N PHE A 261 -8.07 3.58 -3.07
CA PHE A 261 -6.76 4.20 -3.32
C PHE A 261 -6.71 5.66 -2.86
N GLU A 262 -7.80 6.41 -3.05
CA GLU A 262 -7.91 7.75 -2.48
C GLU A 262 -7.91 7.74 -0.95
N CYS A 263 -8.52 6.75 -0.31
CA CYS A 263 -8.44 6.58 1.14
C CYS A 263 -7.02 6.26 1.59
N MET A 264 -6.30 5.39 0.87
CA MET A 264 -4.93 5.00 1.19
C MET A 264 -3.93 6.14 0.90
N TYR A 265 -3.80 6.53 -0.37
CA TYR A 265 -2.76 7.45 -0.83
C TYR A 265 -3.13 8.92 -0.65
N GLY A 266 -4.43 9.24 -0.64
CA GLY A 266 -4.92 10.60 -0.45
C GLY A 266 -5.11 10.98 1.01
N ALA A 267 -5.51 10.06 1.88
CA ALA A 267 -5.83 10.34 3.28
C ALA A 267 -4.86 9.69 4.26
N SER A 268 -4.69 8.37 4.24
CA SER A 268 -3.94 7.65 5.27
C SER A 268 -2.42 7.83 5.15
N HIS A 269 -1.82 7.64 3.98
CA HIS A 269 -0.36 7.73 3.82
C HIS A 269 0.21 9.11 4.12
N PRO A 270 -0.36 10.23 3.64
CA PRO A 270 0.10 11.55 4.05
C PRO A 270 0.02 11.79 5.56
N ALA A 271 -1.01 11.27 6.21
CA ALA A 271 -1.16 11.38 7.66
C ALA A 271 -0.05 10.67 8.44
N LYS A 272 0.48 9.56 7.94
CA LYS A 272 1.61 8.86 8.56
C LYS A 272 2.84 9.78 8.67
N SER A 273 3.13 10.50 7.59
CA SER A 273 4.22 11.48 7.59
C SER A 273 3.92 12.67 8.51
N LEU A 274 2.67 13.15 8.54
CA LEU A 274 2.26 14.26 9.38
C LEU A 274 2.29 13.94 10.87
N LEU A 275 1.77 12.79 11.27
CA LEU A 275 1.56 12.43 12.67
C LEU A 275 2.74 11.68 13.29
N PHE A 276 3.42 10.85 12.50
CA PHE A 276 4.43 9.92 12.99
C PHE A 276 5.80 10.10 12.34
N ASP A 277 5.95 11.08 11.44
CA ASP A 277 7.21 11.31 10.69
C ASP A 277 7.74 10.03 10.03
N THR A 278 6.85 9.30 9.39
CA THR A 278 7.15 8.05 8.72
C THR A 278 6.41 7.95 7.41
N GLY A 279 7.00 7.26 6.45
CA GLY A 279 6.41 6.95 5.15
C GLY A 279 6.61 5.49 4.81
N ILE A 280 5.90 5.04 3.78
CA ILE A 280 6.00 3.68 3.24
C ILE A 280 6.20 3.82 1.74
N PHE A 281 7.25 3.21 1.20
CA PHE A 281 7.37 3.02 -0.24
C PHE A 281 6.44 1.87 -0.65
N CYS A 282 5.58 2.13 -1.63
CA CYS A 282 4.50 1.21 -2.02
C CYS A 282 4.78 0.54 -3.38
N GLY A 283 6.05 0.27 -3.68
CA GLY A 283 6.49 -0.45 -4.86
C GLY A 283 6.58 0.39 -6.13
N SER A 284 5.88 1.52 -6.20
CA SER A 284 5.87 2.42 -7.35
C SER A 284 5.63 3.85 -6.92
N ASN A 285 5.90 4.82 -7.80
CA ASN A 285 5.78 6.26 -7.55
C ASN A 285 6.60 6.71 -6.32
N GLY A 286 7.74 6.09 -6.13
CA GLY A 286 8.71 6.43 -5.10
C GLY A 286 9.99 6.99 -5.69
N TYR A 287 10.48 8.08 -5.10
CA TYR A 287 11.66 8.82 -5.54
C TYR A 287 12.71 8.78 -4.43
N TRP A 288 13.85 8.20 -4.72
CA TRP A 288 14.90 7.90 -3.74
C TRP A 288 16.18 8.65 -4.07
N LYS A 289 16.95 9.00 -3.04
CA LYS A 289 18.39 9.21 -3.24
C LYS A 289 18.98 7.90 -3.75
N THR A 290 19.62 7.94 -4.91
CA THR A 290 20.16 6.73 -5.54
C THR A 290 21.17 6.00 -4.66
N SER A 291 21.97 6.76 -3.89
CA SER A 291 22.92 6.19 -2.92
C SER A 291 22.21 5.35 -1.84
N SER A 292 21.12 5.88 -1.25
CA SER A 292 20.33 5.17 -0.23
C SER A 292 19.65 3.92 -0.83
N LEU A 293 19.08 4.05 -2.03
CA LEU A 293 18.41 2.93 -2.69
C LEU A 293 19.38 1.78 -3.01
N LYS A 294 20.60 2.11 -3.45
CA LYS A 294 21.66 1.11 -3.70
C LYS A 294 22.12 0.39 -2.43
N GLN A 295 22.02 1.02 -1.26
CA GLN A 295 22.30 0.38 0.04
C GLN A 295 21.17 -0.54 0.47
N VAL A 296 19.92 -0.06 0.43
CA VAL A 296 18.73 -0.78 0.88
C VAL A 296 18.46 -2.03 0.04
N LYS A 297 18.50 -1.90 -1.29
CA LYS A 297 18.15 -2.97 -2.26
C LYS A 297 16.75 -3.56 -2.00
N PHE A 298 16.28 -4.41 -2.88
CA PHE A 298 15.01 -5.12 -2.75
C PHE A 298 15.25 -6.60 -2.47
N SER A 299 14.48 -7.19 -1.57
CA SER A 299 14.58 -8.62 -1.24
C SER A 299 13.72 -9.44 -2.22
N PRO A 300 14.32 -10.31 -3.06
CA PRO A 300 13.55 -11.13 -4.00
C PRO A 300 12.69 -12.21 -3.31
N GLU A 301 12.97 -12.49 -2.05
CA GLU A 301 12.26 -13.52 -1.27
C GLU A 301 10.96 -12.99 -0.65
N MET A 302 10.76 -11.67 -0.61
CA MET A 302 9.59 -11.04 0.00
C MET A 302 8.51 -10.79 -1.04
N LEU A 303 7.27 -11.15 -0.73
CA LEU A 303 6.12 -10.90 -1.63
C LEU A 303 5.72 -9.41 -1.72
N THR A 304 6.09 -8.63 -0.70
CA THR A 304 6.00 -7.16 -0.69
C THR A 304 7.39 -6.60 -0.44
N GLU A 305 8.23 -6.67 -1.47
CA GLU A 305 9.61 -6.21 -1.48
C GLU A 305 9.75 -4.72 -1.13
N ASP A 306 8.70 -3.97 -1.37
CA ASP A 306 8.57 -2.54 -1.16
C ASP A 306 8.38 -2.19 0.33
N ILE A 307 7.49 -2.89 1.02
CA ILE A 307 7.25 -2.69 2.45
C ILE A 307 8.48 -3.16 3.26
N ASP A 308 9.05 -4.30 2.87
CA ASP A 308 10.31 -4.80 3.43
C ASP A 308 11.43 -3.78 3.26
N ALA A 309 11.63 -3.25 2.05
CA ALA A 309 12.63 -2.22 1.78
C ALA A 309 12.40 -0.93 2.59
N SER A 310 11.12 -0.54 2.77
CA SER A 310 10.77 0.62 3.61
C SER A 310 11.20 0.44 5.06
N LEU A 311 10.93 -0.72 5.63
CA LEU A 311 11.32 -1.02 7.01
C LEU A 311 12.84 -1.13 7.16
N ARG A 312 13.52 -1.85 6.26
CA ARG A 312 14.99 -1.92 6.30
C ARG A 312 15.63 -0.55 6.17
N ALA A 313 15.13 0.30 5.25
CA ALA A 313 15.60 1.67 5.12
C ALA A 313 15.48 2.43 6.45
N MET A 314 14.33 2.37 7.11
CA MET A 314 14.13 3.07 8.38
C MET A 314 14.97 2.47 9.52
N LEU A 315 15.17 1.16 9.54
CA LEU A 315 16.03 0.49 10.51
C LEU A 315 17.51 0.86 10.32
N ASP A 316 17.90 1.26 9.11
CA ASP A 316 19.24 1.77 8.75
C ASP A 316 19.36 3.31 8.88
N GLY A 317 18.31 3.98 9.42
CA GLY A 317 18.31 5.42 9.66
C GLY A 317 17.84 6.28 8.48
N HIS A 318 17.40 5.68 7.37
CA HIS A 318 16.83 6.39 6.24
C HIS A 318 15.37 6.75 6.51
N GLN A 319 15.01 8.02 6.35
CA GLN A 319 13.65 8.49 6.54
C GLN A 319 12.90 8.55 5.21
N ILE A 320 11.64 8.13 5.23
CA ILE A 320 10.72 8.17 4.09
C ILE A 320 9.60 9.15 4.40
N VAL A 321 9.24 10.00 3.44
CA VAL A 321 8.11 10.93 3.54
C VAL A 321 7.10 10.66 2.44
N HIS A 322 5.85 11.03 2.68
CA HIS A 322 4.77 10.94 1.68
C HIS A 322 4.36 12.34 1.22
N ASP A 323 4.39 12.60 -0.09
CA ASP A 323 3.88 13.84 -0.67
C ASP A 323 2.72 13.55 -1.64
N PRO A 324 1.46 13.90 -1.27
CA PRO A 324 0.30 13.63 -2.11
C PRO A 324 0.21 14.51 -3.36
N ARG A 325 1.14 15.45 -3.60
CA ARG A 325 1.22 16.27 -4.81
C ARG A 325 1.91 15.54 -5.95
N ILE A 326 2.79 14.59 -5.64
CA ILE A 326 3.44 13.73 -6.64
C ILE A 326 2.40 12.70 -7.10
N ILE A 327 1.84 12.92 -8.28
CA ILE A 327 0.75 12.09 -8.79
C ILE A 327 1.26 11.09 -9.82
N THR A 328 0.82 9.86 -9.70
CA THR A 328 0.94 8.84 -10.73
C THR A 328 -0.40 8.16 -10.95
N THR A 329 -0.78 7.93 -12.21
CA THR A 329 -1.99 7.17 -12.51
C THR A 329 -1.65 5.73 -12.87
N GLU A 330 -2.46 4.77 -12.39
CA GLU A 330 -2.28 3.34 -12.62
C GLU A 330 -3.60 2.63 -12.95
N LEU A 331 -3.53 1.34 -13.31
CA LEU A 331 -4.70 0.51 -13.62
C LEU A 331 -5.09 -0.35 -12.42
N ALA A 332 -6.37 -0.28 -12.04
CA ALA A 332 -6.96 -1.25 -11.11
C ALA A 332 -7.19 -2.60 -11.80
N PRO A 333 -7.19 -3.72 -11.06
CA PRO A 333 -7.68 -5.00 -11.55
C PRO A 333 -9.11 -4.88 -12.07
N GLU A 334 -9.40 -5.47 -13.22
CA GLU A 334 -10.69 -5.34 -13.90
C GLU A 334 -11.67 -6.47 -13.56
N ASP A 335 -11.16 -7.57 -13.02
CA ASP A 335 -11.94 -8.75 -12.66
C ASP A 335 -11.62 -9.24 -11.23
N LEU A 336 -12.57 -9.99 -10.67
CA LEU A 336 -12.49 -10.48 -9.29
C LEU A 336 -11.28 -11.42 -9.06
N LYS A 337 -10.87 -12.20 -10.04
CA LYS A 337 -9.74 -13.12 -9.93
C LYS A 337 -8.43 -12.36 -9.79
N SER A 338 -8.23 -11.35 -10.63
CA SER A 338 -7.07 -10.46 -10.58
C SER A 338 -7.04 -9.65 -9.29
N PHE A 339 -8.19 -9.14 -8.85
CA PHE A 339 -8.33 -8.45 -7.55
C PHE A 339 -7.97 -9.38 -6.39
N TRP A 340 -8.53 -10.60 -6.37
CA TRP A 340 -8.24 -11.61 -5.35
C TRP A 340 -6.75 -11.93 -5.26
N SER A 341 -6.11 -12.20 -6.40
CA SER A 341 -4.69 -12.54 -6.46
C SER A 341 -3.81 -11.39 -5.94
N GLN A 342 -4.12 -10.14 -6.31
CA GLN A 342 -3.42 -8.96 -5.85
C GLN A 342 -3.55 -8.78 -4.32
N ARG A 343 -4.78 -8.83 -3.79
CA ARG A 343 -5.04 -8.63 -2.36
C ARG A 343 -4.47 -9.77 -1.51
N LYS A 344 -4.53 -11.01 -2.01
CA LYS A 344 -3.93 -12.16 -1.34
C LYS A 344 -2.41 -12.00 -1.21
N ARG A 345 -1.73 -11.60 -2.30
CA ARG A 345 -0.29 -11.33 -2.29
C ARG A 345 0.07 -10.22 -1.28
N TRP A 346 -0.70 -9.13 -1.26
CA TRP A 346 -0.46 -8.04 -0.30
C TRP A 346 -0.64 -8.51 1.15
N ALA A 347 -1.71 -9.22 1.45
CA ALA A 347 -1.97 -9.71 2.80
C ALA A 347 -0.88 -10.70 3.28
N GLN A 348 -0.43 -11.60 2.40
CA GLN A 348 0.66 -12.53 2.69
C GLN A 348 1.97 -11.78 2.94
N GLY A 349 2.32 -10.82 2.08
CA GLY A 349 3.53 -10.02 2.23
C GLY A 349 3.54 -9.18 3.50
N TRP A 350 2.40 -8.57 3.89
CA TRP A 350 2.30 -7.88 5.18
C TRP A 350 2.52 -8.82 6.37
N THR A 351 2.07 -10.06 6.28
CA THR A 351 2.32 -11.08 7.31
C THR A 351 3.81 -11.44 7.39
N GLU A 352 4.46 -11.63 6.25
CA GLU A 352 5.91 -11.88 6.17
C GLU A 352 6.72 -10.75 6.80
N VAL A 353 6.39 -9.51 6.41
CA VAL A 353 7.03 -8.30 6.94
C VAL A 353 6.80 -8.14 8.44
N ALA A 354 5.60 -8.44 8.93
CA ALA A 354 5.31 -8.38 10.37
C ALA A 354 6.15 -9.38 11.16
N ILE A 355 6.32 -10.60 10.67
CA ILE A 355 7.12 -11.64 11.32
C ILE A 355 8.61 -11.27 11.31
N GLU A 356 9.13 -10.80 10.18
CA GLU A 356 10.56 -10.52 10.03
C GLU A 356 10.99 -9.27 10.80
N HIS A 357 10.17 -8.19 10.80
CA HIS A 357 10.61 -6.88 11.26
C HIS A 357 10.09 -6.44 12.65
N GLN A 358 9.14 -7.17 13.26
CA GLN A 358 8.59 -6.73 14.54
C GLN A 358 9.65 -6.61 15.64
N ILE A 359 10.54 -7.58 15.77
CA ILE A 359 11.60 -7.56 16.80
C ILE A 359 12.70 -6.55 16.46
N PRO A 360 13.26 -6.50 15.24
CA PRO A 360 14.21 -5.47 14.83
C PRO A 360 13.68 -4.04 15.05
N LEU A 361 12.39 -3.81 14.74
CA LEU A 361 11.73 -2.52 14.92
C LEU A 361 11.80 -2.05 16.38
N LEU A 362 11.42 -2.92 17.32
CA LEU A 362 11.43 -2.60 18.75
C LEU A 362 12.85 -2.32 19.28
N LYS A 363 13.85 -3.00 18.73
CA LYS A 363 15.27 -2.87 19.12
C LYS A 363 15.99 -1.71 18.43
N SER A 364 15.44 -1.12 17.38
CA SER A 364 16.10 -0.06 16.61
C SER A 364 16.43 1.16 17.46
N SER A 365 17.63 1.72 17.29
CA SER A 365 18.03 3.00 17.85
C SER A 365 17.69 4.21 16.96
N PHE A 366 17.37 3.98 15.69
CA PHE A 366 17.06 5.03 14.71
C PHE A 366 15.62 5.51 14.79
N LEU A 367 14.70 4.69 15.31
CA LEU A 367 13.29 5.02 15.42
C LEU A 367 12.97 5.59 16.80
N ASP A 368 12.19 6.67 16.83
CA ASP A 368 11.66 7.21 18.06
C ASP A 368 10.54 6.34 18.66
N PRO A 369 10.17 6.50 19.94
CA PRO A 369 9.14 5.67 20.59
C PRO A 369 7.77 5.74 19.89
N TRP A 370 7.43 6.84 19.24
CA TRP A 370 6.16 6.97 18.53
C TRP A 370 6.18 6.24 17.19
N GLN A 371 7.27 6.33 16.46
CA GLN A 371 7.47 5.56 15.24
C GLN A 371 7.41 4.06 15.54
N LYS A 372 8.10 3.63 16.62
CA LYS A 372 8.03 2.24 17.09
C LYS A 372 6.61 1.82 17.45
N GLY A 373 5.91 2.63 18.24
CA GLY A 373 4.53 2.35 18.64
C GLY A 373 3.59 2.26 17.44
N TYR A 374 3.67 3.21 16.53
CA TYR A 374 2.87 3.25 15.32
C TYR A 374 3.13 2.03 14.41
N TRP A 375 4.40 1.74 14.13
CA TRP A 375 4.77 0.60 13.28
C TRP A 375 4.43 -0.75 13.92
N THR A 376 4.65 -0.89 15.24
CA THR A 376 4.22 -2.10 15.97
C THR A 376 2.73 -2.31 15.82
N MET A 377 1.94 -1.26 16.05
CA MET A 377 0.50 -1.33 15.87
C MET A 377 0.13 -1.70 14.42
N LEU A 378 0.76 -1.08 13.42
CA LEU A 378 0.47 -1.34 12.01
C LEU A 378 0.83 -2.79 11.62
N LEU A 379 1.97 -3.31 12.07
CA LEU A 379 2.40 -4.69 11.79
C LEU A 379 1.50 -5.71 12.50
N VAL A 380 1.21 -5.50 13.79
CA VAL A 380 0.30 -6.37 14.54
C VAL A 380 -1.11 -6.34 13.95
N PHE A 381 -1.61 -5.14 13.61
CA PHE A 381 -2.91 -4.98 13.00
C PHE A 381 -2.99 -5.70 11.64
N SER A 382 -2.03 -5.49 10.75
CA SER A 382 -2.02 -6.12 9.42
C SER A 382 -1.98 -7.64 9.49
N ALA A 383 -1.29 -8.20 10.48
CA ALA A 383 -1.19 -9.65 10.67
C ALA A 383 -2.40 -10.29 11.39
N THR A 384 -3.09 -9.55 12.27
CA THR A 384 -4.06 -10.15 13.20
C THR A 384 -5.51 -9.68 13.03
N PHE A 385 -5.73 -8.48 12.48
CA PHE A 385 -7.06 -7.86 12.41
C PHE A 385 -8.12 -8.76 11.79
N HIS A 386 -7.82 -9.43 10.70
CA HIS A 386 -8.76 -10.28 9.98
C HIS A 386 -9.19 -11.51 10.79
N PHE A 387 -8.33 -12.05 11.66
CA PHE A 387 -8.71 -13.12 12.58
C PHE A 387 -9.62 -12.59 13.68
N VAL A 388 -9.21 -11.48 14.31
CA VAL A 388 -9.97 -10.88 15.42
C VAL A 388 -11.33 -10.38 14.93
N ALA A 389 -11.39 -9.76 13.76
CA ALA A 389 -12.64 -9.26 13.17
C ALA A 389 -13.68 -10.37 12.99
N LEU A 390 -13.26 -11.56 12.58
CA LEU A 390 -14.15 -12.69 12.38
C LEU A 390 -14.58 -13.39 13.66
N GLN A 391 -13.91 -13.16 14.81
CA GLN A 391 -14.28 -13.82 16.08
C GLN A 391 -15.65 -13.43 16.61
N THR A 392 -16.20 -12.31 16.14
CA THR A 392 -17.59 -11.95 16.45
C THR A 392 -18.58 -13.05 16.04
N PHE A 393 -18.37 -13.72 14.92
CA PHE A 393 -19.27 -14.78 14.41
C PHE A 393 -19.26 -16.04 15.31
N PRO A 394 -18.10 -16.66 15.64
CA PRO A 394 -18.09 -17.83 16.51
C PRO A 394 -18.55 -17.51 17.94
N ILE A 395 -18.33 -16.29 18.44
CA ILE A 395 -18.86 -15.87 19.73
C ILE A 395 -20.38 -15.86 19.72
N LEU A 396 -21.00 -15.17 18.76
CA LEU A 396 -22.46 -15.13 18.63
C LEU A 396 -23.05 -16.53 18.44
N LEU A 397 -22.43 -17.35 17.60
CA LEU A 397 -22.87 -18.73 17.38
C LEU A 397 -22.78 -19.56 18.65
N SER A 398 -21.69 -19.43 19.42
CA SER A 398 -21.52 -20.18 20.67
C SER A 398 -22.54 -19.78 21.76
N LEU A 399 -22.88 -18.50 21.85
CA LEU A 399 -23.92 -18.01 22.75
C LEU A 399 -25.29 -18.60 22.37
N CYS A 400 -25.64 -18.62 21.11
CA CYS A 400 -26.87 -19.25 20.61
C CYS A 400 -26.90 -20.75 20.90
N LEU A 401 -25.78 -21.47 20.66
CA LEU A 401 -25.71 -22.92 20.87
C LEU A 401 -25.70 -23.33 22.35
N SER A 402 -25.07 -22.54 23.21
CA SER A 402 -25.01 -22.80 24.65
C SER A 402 -26.23 -22.31 25.42
N GLN A 403 -27.12 -21.55 24.76
CA GLN A 403 -28.27 -20.89 25.39
C GLN A 403 -27.89 -20.02 26.61
N THR A 404 -26.70 -19.45 26.58
CA THR A 404 -26.16 -18.60 27.63
C THR A 404 -26.49 -17.13 27.32
N ASP A 405 -26.80 -16.36 28.36
CA ASP A 405 -27.02 -14.93 28.24
C ASP A 405 -25.74 -14.21 27.79
N MET A 406 -25.93 -13.13 27.07
CA MET A 406 -24.80 -12.23 26.72
C MET A 406 -24.16 -11.72 28.02
N PRO A 407 -22.82 -11.71 28.13
CA PRO A 407 -22.15 -11.09 29.26
C PRO A 407 -22.58 -9.62 29.39
N GLU A 408 -22.75 -9.14 30.61
CA GLU A 408 -23.02 -7.73 30.87
C GLU A 408 -21.85 -6.87 30.39
N ILE A 409 -21.97 -6.35 29.18
CA ILE A 409 -21.06 -5.33 28.64
C ILE A 409 -21.73 -3.98 28.92
N ASP A 410 -20.95 -3.02 29.46
CA ASP A 410 -21.46 -1.65 29.62
C ASP A 410 -22.06 -1.16 28.28
N PRO A 411 -23.38 -0.90 28.24
CA PRO A 411 -24.04 -0.48 27.00
C PRO A 411 -23.43 0.77 26.39
N VAL A 412 -22.97 1.71 27.21
CA VAL A 412 -22.33 2.96 26.74
C VAL A 412 -21.03 2.64 26.00
N TYR A 413 -20.19 1.78 26.57
CA TYR A 413 -18.96 1.33 25.95
C TYR A 413 -19.23 0.59 24.64
N PHE A 414 -20.20 -0.34 24.62
CA PHE A 414 -20.57 -1.08 23.41
C PHE A 414 -21.03 -0.15 22.29
N TRP A 415 -21.91 0.80 22.60
CA TRP A 415 -22.42 1.72 21.59
C TRP A 415 -21.36 2.70 21.09
N ILE A 416 -20.47 3.21 21.98
CA ILE A 416 -19.36 4.08 21.56
C ILE A 416 -18.42 3.34 20.64
N THR A 417 -17.98 2.14 20.99
CA THR A 417 -17.04 1.37 20.17
C THR A 417 -17.64 0.98 18.81
N THR A 418 -18.92 0.57 18.80
CA THR A 418 -19.67 0.27 17.59
C THR A 418 -19.80 1.50 16.69
N ALA A 419 -20.21 2.63 17.26
CA ALA A 419 -20.35 3.89 16.51
C ALA A 419 -19.01 4.32 15.90
N LEU A 420 -17.93 4.31 16.68
CA LEU A 420 -16.60 4.68 16.17
C LEU A 420 -16.12 3.74 15.06
N THR A 421 -16.36 2.44 15.18
CA THR A 421 -16.02 1.46 14.16
C THR A 421 -16.79 1.72 12.86
N LEU A 422 -18.09 1.96 12.95
CA LEU A 422 -18.93 2.23 11.78
C LEU A 422 -18.63 3.58 11.13
N ILE A 423 -18.19 4.60 11.90
CA ILE A 423 -17.91 5.94 11.41
C ILE A 423 -16.48 6.06 10.87
N SER A 424 -15.53 5.24 11.29
CA SER A 424 -14.11 5.37 10.92
C SER A 424 -13.88 5.28 9.41
N GLY A 425 -14.45 4.28 8.74
CA GLY A 425 -14.36 4.12 7.30
C GLY A 425 -14.99 5.28 6.51
N PRO A 426 -16.25 5.66 6.79
CA PRO A 426 -16.85 6.86 6.21
C PRO A 426 -16.03 8.13 6.44
N THR A 427 -15.47 8.34 7.64
CA THR A 427 -14.61 9.51 7.92
C THR A 427 -13.40 9.53 6.99
N GLN A 428 -12.75 8.39 6.77
CA GLN A 428 -11.63 8.26 5.86
C GLN A 428 -12.04 8.55 4.40
N ALA A 429 -13.18 8.02 3.96
CA ALA A 429 -13.69 8.26 2.60
C ALA A 429 -14.08 9.73 2.38
N ILE A 430 -14.68 10.39 3.38
CA ILE A 430 -15.00 11.82 3.32
C ILE A 430 -13.71 12.65 3.29
N ALA A 431 -12.71 12.33 4.11
CA ALA A 431 -11.41 12.99 4.07
C ALA A 431 -10.76 12.85 2.69
N ALA A 432 -10.76 11.64 2.12
CA ALA A 432 -10.26 11.39 0.77
C ALA A 432 -11.00 12.20 -0.29
N TRP A 433 -12.33 12.30 -0.19
CA TRP A 433 -13.14 13.16 -1.07
C TRP A 433 -12.78 14.65 -0.96
N ILE A 434 -12.54 15.14 0.26
CA ILE A 434 -12.14 16.54 0.51
C ILE A 434 -10.80 16.86 -0.12
N VAL A 435 -9.80 15.94 0.03
CA VAL A 435 -8.43 16.13 -0.44
C VAL A 435 -8.18 15.53 -1.83
N ARG A 436 -9.23 15.13 -2.55
CA ARG A 436 -9.08 14.52 -3.88
C ARG A 436 -8.34 15.44 -4.84
N HIS A 437 -7.45 14.86 -5.63
CA HIS A 437 -6.72 15.60 -6.64
C HIS A 437 -7.57 15.86 -7.89
N LYS A 438 -7.30 16.96 -8.60
CA LYS A 438 -8.02 17.32 -9.85
C LYS A 438 -7.87 16.24 -10.94
N ALA A 439 -6.76 15.51 -10.95
CA ALA A 439 -6.54 14.37 -11.85
C ALA A 439 -7.45 13.18 -11.55
N ASN A 440 -8.21 13.22 -10.44
CA ASN A 440 -9.18 12.18 -10.10
C ASN A 440 -10.62 12.72 -10.30
N PRO A 441 -11.22 12.56 -11.48
CA PRO A 441 -12.56 13.06 -11.77
C PRO A 441 -13.67 12.14 -11.25
N GLN A 442 -13.40 11.30 -10.25
CA GLN A 442 -14.42 10.42 -9.70
C GLN A 442 -15.64 11.19 -9.19
N PRO A 443 -16.85 10.72 -9.49
CA PRO A 443 -18.06 11.37 -9.03
C PRO A 443 -18.23 11.25 -7.51
N SER A 444 -18.75 12.28 -6.86
CA SER A 444 -18.92 12.30 -5.40
C SER A 444 -19.79 11.15 -4.87
N TRP A 445 -20.74 10.67 -5.66
CA TRP A 445 -21.59 9.53 -5.28
C TRP A 445 -20.78 8.23 -5.06
N ALA A 446 -19.65 8.07 -5.75
CA ALA A 446 -18.82 6.88 -5.57
C ALA A 446 -18.27 6.79 -4.14
N TYR A 447 -17.90 7.91 -3.54
CA TYR A 447 -17.46 7.97 -2.14
C TYR A 447 -18.60 7.63 -1.17
N LEU A 448 -19.82 8.11 -1.47
CA LEU A 448 -20.99 7.77 -0.65
C LEU A 448 -21.32 6.27 -0.72
N VAL A 449 -21.31 5.70 -1.91
CA VAL A 449 -21.52 4.25 -2.10
C VAL A 449 -20.45 3.47 -1.39
N TYR A 450 -19.18 3.90 -1.49
CA TYR A 450 -18.09 3.26 -0.78
C TYR A 450 -18.29 3.28 0.74
N CYS A 451 -18.76 4.39 1.33
CA CYS A 451 -19.08 4.45 2.76
C CYS A 451 -20.09 3.38 3.20
N VAL A 452 -21.09 3.09 2.37
CA VAL A 452 -22.09 2.05 2.65
C VAL A 452 -21.50 0.65 2.48
N PHE A 453 -20.62 0.45 1.50
CA PHE A 453 -20.03 -0.85 1.20
C PHE A 453 -18.81 -1.22 2.05
N ILE A 454 -18.18 -0.28 2.76
CA ILE A 454 -16.97 -0.53 3.57
C ILE A 454 -17.11 -1.77 4.47
N PRO A 455 -18.18 -1.98 5.26
CA PRO A 455 -18.27 -3.14 6.15
C PRO A 455 -18.18 -4.46 5.38
N PHE A 456 -18.93 -4.59 4.29
CA PHE A 456 -18.91 -5.79 3.44
C PHE A 456 -17.55 -5.97 2.76
N TYR A 457 -16.95 -4.90 2.31
CA TYR A 457 -15.64 -4.90 1.67
C TYR A 457 -14.54 -5.31 2.66
N CYS A 458 -14.60 -4.84 3.91
CA CYS A 458 -13.67 -5.26 4.98
C CYS A 458 -13.80 -6.74 5.30
N VAL A 459 -15.02 -7.27 5.40
CA VAL A 459 -15.25 -8.71 5.58
C VAL A 459 -14.65 -9.50 4.42
N PHE A 460 -14.92 -9.08 3.19
CA PHE A 460 -14.37 -9.75 2.01
C PHE A 460 -12.82 -9.74 1.97
N LYS A 461 -12.19 -8.60 2.31
CA LYS A 461 -10.73 -8.53 2.43
C LYS A 461 -10.19 -9.40 3.56
N SER A 462 -10.90 -9.51 4.68
CA SER A 462 -10.52 -10.40 5.78
C SER A 462 -10.53 -11.87 5.36
N MET A 463 -11.51 -12.29 4.56
CA MET A 463 -11.52 -13.64 3.97
C MET A 463 -10.28 -13.91 3.12
N ILE A 464 -9.92 -12.96 2.25
CA ILE A 464 -8.71 -13.08 1.41
C ILE A 464 -7.46 -13.18 2.29
N ALA A 465 -7.36 -12.35 3.32
CA ALA A 465 -6.21 -12.31 4.22
C ALA A 465 -6.03 -13.61 5.02
N ILE A 466 -7.11 -14.22 5.49
CA ILE A 466 -7.04 -15.52 6.18
C ILE A 466 -6.51 -16.61 5.25
N ILE A 467 -6.97 -16.63 3.99
CA ILE A 467 -6.46 -17.58 3.00
C ILE A 467 -4.99 -17.29 2.69
N ALA A 468 -4.59 -16.02 2.66
CA ALA A 468 -3.19 -15.64 2.48
C ALA A 468 -2.28 -16.17 3.60
N VAL A 469 -2.72 -16.05 4.86
CA VAL A 469 -1.98 -16.61 6.00
C VAL A 469 -1.93 -18.14 5.93
N TYR A 470 -3.03 -18.78 5.56
CA TYR A 470 -3.06 -20.23 5.37
C TYR A 470 -2.08 -20.66 4.26
N ASP A 471 -2.09 -20.01 3.10
CA ASP A 471 -1.15 -20.30 2.02
C ASP A 471 0.30 -20.04 2.46
N HIS A 472 0.56 -18.99 3.26
CA HIS A 472 1.89 -18.72 3.83
C HIS A 472 2.37 -19.85 4.74
N LEU A 473 1.53 -20.35 5.65
CA LEU A 473 1.85 -21.45 6.55
C LEU A 473 2.16 -22.76 5.81
N LEU A 474 1.52 -22.97 4.65
CA LEU A 474 1.79 -24.11 3.78
C LEU A 474 3.02 -23.91 2.86
N GLY A 475 3.69 -22.77 2.94
CA GLY A 475 4.83 -22.44 2.08
C GLY A 475 4.47 -22.18 0.62
N ASN A 476 3.22 -21.82 0.34
CA ASN A 476 2.76 -21.43 -0.99
C ASN A 476 3.09 -19.94 -1.22
N THR A 477 4.28 -19.67 -1.72
CA THR A 477 4.81 -18.32 -1.95
C THR A 477 4.86 -17.97 -3.45
N GLU A 478 3.97 -18.53 -4.26
CA GLU A 478 3.96 -18.24 -5.70
C GLU A 478 3.58 -16.77 -5.96
N TRP A 479 4.46 -16.06 -6.64
CA TRP A 479 4.21 -14.71 -7.12
C TRP A 479 3.26 -14.77 -8.33
N VAL A 480 1.99 -14.44 -8.12
CA VAL A 480 0.99 -14.40 -9.19
C VAL A 480 0.88 -12.99 -9.71
N VAL A 481 1.25 -12.80 -10.96
CA VAL A 481 1.16 -11.50 -11.66
C VAL A 481 -0.30 -11.09 -11.85
N THR A 482 -0.64 -9.85 -11.52
CA THR A 482 -1.97 -9.28 -11.81
C THR A 482 -2.11 -9.08 -13.31
N LYS A 483 -3.05 -9.78 -13.96
CA LYS A 483 -3.29 -9.62 -15.40
C LYS A 483 -3.67 -8.20 -15.75
N ARG A 484 -3.06 -7.66 -16.83
CA ARG A 484 -3.39 -6.37 -17.41
C ARG A 484 -4.08 -6.56 -18.75
N ASN A 485 -5.29 -6.02 -18.89
CA ASN A 485 -6.08 -6.09 -20.13
C ASN A 485 -6.09 -4.71 -20.83
N VAL A 486 -5.98 -4.74 -22.15
CA VAL A 486 -5.86 -3.52 -23.01
C VAL A 486 -7.19 -2.79 -23.22
N LYS A 487 -8.32 -3.36 -22.78
CA LYS A 487 -9.65 -2.82 -23.12
C LYS A 487 -10.02 -1.50 -22.44
N ALA A 488 -9.23 -1.03 -21.50
CA ALA A 488 -9.44 0.27 -20.87
C ALA A 488 -9.03 1.40 -21.81
N LYS A 489 -9.94 1.85 -22.70
CA LYS A 489 -9.80 3.17 -23.33
C LYS A 489 -9.59 4.18 -22.21
N THR A 490 -8.50 4.93 -22.31
CA THR A 490 -8.09 5.94 -21.30
C THR A 490 -9.24 6.89 -21.02
N VAL A 491 -9.86 6.79 -19.86
CA VAL A 491 -10.97 7.66 -19.43
C VAL A 491 -10.45 9.03 -18.98
N LEU A 492 -9.15 9.13 -18.70
CA LEU A 492 -8.53 10.37 -18.22
C LEU A 492 -7.76 11.08 -19.33
N LYS A 493 -7.97 12.39 -19.43
CA LYS A 493 -7.07 13.28 -20.18
C LYS A 493 -5.68 13.24 -19.53
N PRO A 494 -4.59 13.43 -20.29
CA PRO A 494 -3.26 13.55 -19.72
C PRO A 494 -3.20 14.57 -18.60
N ILE A 495 -2.48 14.28 -17.53
CA ILE A 495 -2.38 15.18 -16.34
C ILE A 495 -1.90 16.57 -16.75
N SER A 496 -1.05 16.65 -17.80
CA SER A 496 -0.57 17.90 -18.39
C SER A 496 -1.69 18.83 -18.90
N GLN A 497 -2.89 18.31 -19.22
CA GLN A 497 -4.05 19.11 -19.64
C GLN A 497 -4.95 19.52 -18.48
N LEU A 498 -4.75 18.99 -17.28
CA LEU A 498 -5.51 19.30 -16.08
C LEU A 498 -4.83 20.34 -15.18
N ALA A 499 -3.56 20.67 -15.47
CA ALA A 499 -2.76 21.66 -14.74
C ALA A 499 -2.98 23.10 -15.22
N LYS A 500 -3.78 23.32 -16.27
CA LYS A 500 -4.29 24.63 -16.71
C LYS A 500 -5.70 24.81 -16.12
#